data_9df5905d1cb6713d7bab46b27b67c66a
#
_entry.id   9df5905d1cb6713d7bab46b27b67c66a
#
_cell.length_a   1.000
_cell.length_b   1.000
_cell.length_c   1.000
_cell.angle_alpha   90.00
_cell.angle_beta   90.00
_cell.angle_gamma   90.00
#
_symmetry.space_group_name_H-M   'P 1'
#
loop_
_entity.id
_entity.type
_entity.pdbx_description
1 polymer ?
#
loop_
_entity_poly.entity_id
_entity_poly.type
_entity_poly.pdbx_seq_one_letter_code
_entity_poly.pdbx_strand_id
1 'polypeptide(L)'
;MGVRSSHATLVHENCHAGNANRAQRSNQPPANMSLLNTRLFIFNGPAKSMVKQEQSGAWTKAYEGGSFVRKSSEFRDVIEPGGTFEPESGRYHLYVSHACPWAHRTVMARTLLGLNEHVSVDVVDWRMNADGSWSFNPGEPGATADRINGERDLEAVYRRAYPNWTEEGHVGTVPVLWDCKTGTIVNNESREIIRMFNTLAAALGSTTTLCPPDLLTDVDAMITANYETVNNGVYKSGFARSQAAYDTAVSALFHRLDELENHLEGRAWLVGAGQGT
;
A
#
# COMPACT_ATOMS: atom_id res chain seq x y z
N MET A 1 29.46 -58.94 0.26
CA MET A 1 29.87 -58.75 1.66
C MET A 1 29.70 -57.28 1.97
N GLY A 2 28.83 -56.79 2.77
CA GLY A 2 27.91 -57.25 3.79
C GLY A 2 26.95 -56.12 4.08
N VAL A 3 25.72 -56.47 4.12
CA VAL A 3 24.54 -55.71 4.53
C VAL A 3 24.65 -55.29 6.00
N ARG A 4 24.19 -54.07 6.38
CA ARG A 4 23.41 -53.87 7.61
C ARG A 4 22.48 -52.68 7.51
N SER A 5 21.23 -52.99 7.57
CA SER A 5 20.03 -52.27 7.91
C SER A 5 20.06 -51.78 9.37
N SER A 6 19.50 -50.61 9.64
CA SER A 6 19.07 -50.21 10.98
C SER A 6 17.74 -49.49 10.89
N HIS A 7 16.76 -50.10 11.50
CA HIS A 7 15.38 -49.67 11.76
C HIS A 7 15.32 -48.41 12.62
N ALA A 8 14.43 -47.51 12.29
CA ALA A 8 13.94 -46.50 13.24
C ALA A 8 12.48 -46.78 13.53
N THR A 9 12.22 -46.92 14.80
CA THR A 9 10.99 -47.33 15.46
C THR A 9 9.98 -46.21 15.50
N LEU A 10 8.75 -46.51 15.06
CA LEU A 10 7.54 -45.73 15.32
C LEU A 10 7.19 -45.80 16.81
N VAL A 11 6.92 -44.64 17.41
CA VAL A 11 6.21 -44.53 18.69
C VAL A 11 4.85 -43.91 18.42
N HIS A 12 3.83 -44.74 18.50
CA HIS A 12 2.43 -44.39 18.67
C HIS A 12 2.19 -44.11 20.14
N GLU A 13 1.64 -42.98 20.52
CA GLU A 13 0.91 -42.83 21.76
C GLU A 13 -0.44 -42.16 21.54
N ASN A 14 -1.43 -42.94 21.98
CA ASN A 14 -2.85 -42.65 22.06
C ASN A 14 -3.14 -41.49 23.05
N CYS A 15 -4.07 -40.61 22.69
CA CYS A 15 -4.86 -39.89 23.66
C CYS A 15 -6.35 -40.12 23.43
N HIS A 16 -6.96 -40.67 24.47
CA HIS A 16 -8.34 -41.08 24.58
C HIS A 16 -9.36 -39.95 24.51
N ALA A 17 -10.52 -40.35 24.03
CA ALA A 17 -11.79 -39.67 23.99
C ALA A 17 -12.23 -39.10 25.35
N GLY A 18 -12.77 -37.88 25.33
CA GLY A 18 -13.43 -37.21 26.46
C GLY A 18 -14.65 -36.44 25.99
N ASN A 19 -15.78 -37.12 26.05
CA ASN A 19 -17.16 -36.66 26.32
C ASN A 19 -17.75 -35.42 25.64
N ALA A 20 -18.70 -35.70 24.78
CA ALA A 20 -19.74 -34.83 24.28
C ALA A 20 -20.59 -34.22 25.44
N ASN A 21 -20.67 -32.90 25.50
CA ASN A 21 -21.82 -32.22 26.05
C ASN A 21 -22.34 -31.21 25.09
N ARG A 22 -23.37 -31.62 24.38
CA ARG A 22 -24.16 -30.86 23.42
C ARG A 22 -25.11 -29.93 24.18
N ALA A 23 -24.66 -28.73 24.50
CA ALA A 23 -25.56 -27.70 24.97
C ALA A 23 -26.24 -27.04 23.76
N GLN A 24 -27.56 -27.30 23.65
CA GLN A 24 -28.47 -26.61 22.76
C GLN A 24 -28.40 -25.12 23.07
N ARG A 25 -27.83 -24.32 22.18
CA ARG A 25 -27.99 -22.86 22.19
C ARG A 25 -29.25 -22.53 21.39
N SER A 26 -30.26 -22.06 22.12
CA SER A 26 -31.49 -21.47 21.62
C SER A 26 -31.15 -20.27 20.71
N ASN A 27 -31.66 -20.31 19.46
CA ASN A 27 -31.76 -19.17 18.57
C ASN A 27 -32.80 -18.20 19.14
N GLN A 28 -32.38 -17.22 19.91
CA GLN A 28 -33.12 -16.00 20.14
C GLN A 28 -32.19 -14.83 19.85
N PRO A 29 -32.58 -13.86 18.99
CA PRO A 29 -31.82 -12.63 18.82
C PRO A 29 -31.88 -11.83 20.14
N PRO A 30 -30.80 -11.18 20.56
CA PRO A 30 -30.84 -10.33 21.73
C PRO A 30 -31.76 -9.13 21.45
N ALA A 31 -32.81 -9.05 22.26
CA ALA A 31 -33.68 -7.89 22.31
C ALA A 31 -32.88 -6.68 22.82
N ASN A 32 -33.11 -5.54 22.19
CA ASN A 32 -32.73 -4.19 22.64
C ASN A 32 -31.25 -3.87 22.78
N MET A 33 -30.62 -3.51 21.65
CA MET A 33 -29.58 -2.50 21.69
C MET A 33 -30.21 -1.12 21.40
N SER A 34 -30.95 -0.62 22.39
CA SER A 34 -31.33 0.77 22.45
C SER A 34 -30.10 1.56 22.90
N LEU A 35 -29.72 2.53 22.06
CA LEU A 35 -28.98 3.73 22.44
C LEU A 35 -27.64 3.50 23.14
N LEU A 36 -26.65 3.05 22.41
CA LEU A 36 -25.27 3.42 22.72
C LEU A 36 -25.14 4.94 22.53
N ASN A 37 -25.29 5.66 23.64
CA ASN A 37 -24.83 7.03 23.80
C ASN A 37 -23.37 7.07 23.35
N THR A 38 -23.14 7.45 22.10
CA THR A 38 -21.85 7.87 21.63
C THR A 38 -21.51 9.15 22.38
N ARG A 39 -20.88 8.99 23.55
CA ARG A 39 -20.19 10.12 24.18
C ARG A 39 -19.12 10.56 23.20
N LEU A 40 -19.48 11.58 22.45
CA LEU A 40 -18.56 12.43 21.76
C LEU A 40 -17.55 12.89 22.82
N PHE A 41 -16.33 12.33 22.79
CA PHE A 41 -15.22 12.89 23.55
C PHE A 41 -14.88 14.24 22.92
N ILE A 42 -15.62 15.27 23.32
CA ILE A 42 -15.21 16.65 23.09
C ILE A 42 -13.97 16.83 23.96
N PHE A 43 -12.81 16.81 23.34
CA PHE A 43 -11.58 17.30 23.94
C PHE A 43 -11.72 18.82 24.13
N ASN A 44 -12.35 19.24 25.23
CA ASN A 44 -12.30 20.60 25.74
C ASN A 44 -10.98 20.82 26.51
N GLY A 45 -9.85 20.61 25.84
CA GLY A 45 -8.58 21.17 26.29
C GLY A 45 -8.36 22.48 25.55
N PRO A 46 -7.75 23.52 26.18
CA PRO A 46 -7.38 24.72 25.46
C PRO A 46 -6.52 24.28 24.28
N ALA A 47 -6.89 24.70 23.06
CA ALA A 47 -6.10 24.48 21.86
C ALA A 47 -4.69 25.01 22.16
N LYS A 48 -3.79 24.12 22.55
CA LYS A 48 -2.37 24.43 22.54
C LYS A 48 -2.09 24.82 21.11
N SER A 49 -1.70 26.06 20.90
CA SER A 49 -1.26 26.58 19.63
C SER A 49 -0.45 25.48 18.95
N MET A 50 -1.00 24.89 17.87
CA MET A 50 -0.19 24.09 16.99
C MET A 50 0.95 24.98 16.58
N VAL A 51 2.13 24.67 17.09
CA VAL A 51 3.37 25.32 16.68
C VAL A 51 3.33 25.24 15.15
N LYS A 52 3.30 26.40 14.52
CA LYS A 52 3.49 26.53 13.08
C LYS A 52 4.88 25.96 12.81
N GLN A 53 4.96 24.67 12.57
CA GLN A 53 6.10 24.09 11.93
C GLN A 53 6.01 24.60 10.50
N GLU A 54 6.78 25.66 10.22
CA GLU A 54 6.99 26.12 8.86
C GLU A 54 7.62 24.94 8.13
N GLN A 55 6.77 24.17 7.45
CA GLN A 55 7.23 23.19 6.49
C GLN A 55 7.77 23.98 5.30
N SER A 56 9.05 24.30 5.36
CA SER A 56 9.81 24.80 4.23
C SER A 56 9.94 23.67 3.23
N GLY A 57 9.41 23.83 2.01
CA GLY A 57 9.61 22.85 0.98
C GLY A 57 8.45 22.72 -0.03
N ALA A 58 8.59 21.84 -0.98
CA ALA A 58 7.64 21.59 -2.08
C ALA A 58 6.20 21.27 -1.63
N TRP A 59 6.03 20.79 -0.40
CA TRP A 59 4.71 20.54 0.22
C TRP A 59 3.90 21.81 0.50
N THR A 60 4.53 23.00 0.57
CA THR A 60 3.81 24.27 0.81
C THR A 60 2.91 24.67 -0.35
N LYS A 61 3.20 24.20 -1.57
CA LYS A 61 2.40 24.47 -2.79
C LYS A 61 1.26 23.45 -3.00
N ALA A 62 1.12 22.46 -2.11
CA ALA A 62 0.14 21.39 -2.21
C ALA A 62 -1.20 21.74 -1.53
N TYR A 63 -1.57 23.02 -1.45
CA TYR A 63 -2.80 23.47 -0.78
C TYR A 63 -3.57 24.47 -1.62
N GLU A 64 -4.88 24.27 -1.68
CA GLU A 64 -5.82 25.20 -2.29
C GLU A 64 -7.00 25.40 -1.33
N GLY A 65 -7.29 26.64 -0.95
CA GLY A 65 -8.36 26.95 0.01
C GLY A 65 -8.23 26.24 1.37
N GLY A 66 -7.01 25.85 1.78
CA GLY A 66 -6.76 25.05 3.01
C GLY A 66 -6.91 23.54 2.81
N SER A 67 -7.32 23.08 1.64
CA SER A 67 -7.41 21.66 1.28
C SER A 67 -6.08 21.18 0.68
N PHE A 68 -5.68 19.95 1.05
CA PHE A 68 -4.52 19.28 0.44
C PHE A 68 -4.82 18.91 -1.02
N VAL A 69 -3.89 19.25 -1.92
CA VAL A 69 -3.93 18.89 -3.35
C VAL A 69 -2.74 17.99 -3.66
N ARG A 70 -3.02 16.78 -4.15
CA ARG A 70 -1.98 15.82 -4.53
C ARG A 70 -1.45 16.15 -5.92
N LYS A 71 -0.13 16.27 -6.06
CA LYS A 71 0.52 16.31 -7.37
C LYS A 71 0.47 14.94 -8.03
N SER A 72 0.37 14.92 -9.35
CA SER A 72 0.46 13.68 -10.14
C SER A 72 1.86 13.10 -10.09
N SER A 73 1.95 11.78 -10.19
CA SER A 73 3.22 11.07 -10.40
C SER A 73 3.79 11.40 -11.78
N GLU A 74 5.10 11.55 -11.89
CA GLU A 74 5.76 12.08 -13.10
C GLU A 74 6.43 11.00 -13.95
N PHE A 75 6.93 9.92 -13.31
CA PHE A 75 7.49 8.76 -14.00
C PHE A 75 6.36 7.77 -14.30
N ARG A 76 6.03 7.59 -15.59
CA ARG A 76 4.84 6.83 -16.01
C ARG A 76 5.12 5.83 -17.14
N ASP A 77 6.38 5.38 -17.27
CA ASP A 77 6.73 4.30 -18.19
C ASP A 77 6.16 2.95 -17.71
N VAL A 78 6.13 1.97 -18.60
CA VAL A 78 5.47 0.68 -18.34
C VAL A 78 6.39 -0.50 -18.64
N ILE A 79 6.20 -1.60 -17.87
CA ILE A 79 6.78 -2.91 -18.20
C ILE A 79 5.83 -3.59 -19.18
N GLU A 80 6.30 -3.85 -20.40
CA GLU A 80 5.53 -4.53 -21.43
C GLU A 80 6.44 -5.34 -22.38
N PRO A 81 5.95 -6.47 -22.90
CA PRO A 81 6.69 -7.23 -23.91
C PRO A 81 6.92 -6.40 -25.18
N GLY A 82 8.14 -6.38 -25.68
CA GLY A 82 8.54 -5.58 -26.86
C GLY A 82 8.78 -4.11 -26.59
N GLY A 83 8.61 -3.66 -25.35
CA GLY A 83 8.87 -2.28 -24.91
C GLY A 83 10.30 -2.04 -24.42
N THR A 84 10.57 -0.83 -23.95
CA THR A 84 11.87 -0.46 -23.37
C THR A 84 12.15 -1.24 -22.09
N PHE A 85 11.11 -1.45 -21.29
CA PHE A 85 11.17 -2.17 -20.02
C PHE A 85 10.50 -3.53 -20.18
N GLU A 86 11.29 -4.51 -20.62
CA GLU A 86 10.84 -5.88 -20.83
C GLU A 86 10.55 -6.59 -19.49
N PRO A 87 9.54 -7.48 -19.42
CA PRO A 87 9.28 -8.28 -18.23
C PRO A 87 10.37 -9.33 -18.02
N GLU A 88 11.35 -9.01 -17.18
CA GLU A 88 12.56 -9.78 -16.93
C GLU A 88 12.75 -10.01 -15.42
N SER A 89 13.01 -11.26 -15.03
CA SER A 89 13.27 -11.64 -13.62
C SER A 89 14.55 -10.99 -13.11
N GLY A 90 14.52 -10.43 -11.88
CA GLY A 90 15.68 -9.83 -11.23
C GLY A 90 16.10 -8.46 -11.77
N ARG A 91 15.40 -7.96 -12.81
CA ARG A 91 15.69 -6.68 -13.43
C ARG A 91 15.21 -5.49 -12.60
N TYR A 92 14.08 -5.63 -11.90
CA TYR A 92 13.40 -4.52 -11.26
C TYR A 92 13.61 -4.50 -9.75
N HIS A 93 13.66 -3.29 -9.22
CA HIS A 93 13.77 -3.02 -7.80
C HIS A 93 12.68 -2.04 -7.35
N LEU A 94 12.12 -2.26 -6.16
CA LEU A 94 11.04 -1.46 -5.61
C LEU A 94 11.53 -0.71 -4.36
N TYR A 95 11.50 0.62 -4.38
CA TYR A 95 11.73 1.44 -3.20
C TYR A 95 10.40 1.78 -2.53
N VAL A 96 10.31 1.56 -1.22
CA VAL A 96 9.08 1.71 -0.44
C VAL A 96 9.35 2.33 0.93
N SER A 97 8.29 2.79 1.60
CA SER A 97 8.27 3.04 3.04
C SER A 97 7.14 2.24 3.66
N HIS A 98 7.38 1.62 4.81
CA HIS A 98 6.31 0.94 5.58
C HIS A 98 5.26 1.91 6.13
N ALA A 99 5.56 3.21 6.23
CA ALA A 99 4.60 4.23 6.62
C ALA A 99 3.67 4.68 5.49
N CYS A 100 3.97 4.30 4.22
CA CYS A 100 3.22 4.79 3.07
C CYS A 100 2.20 3.76 2.58
N PRO A 101 0.88 4.03 2.65
CA PRO A 101 -0.16 3.10 2.16
C PRO A 101 -0.13 2.91 0.64
N TRP A 102 0.35 3.90 -0.12
CA TRP A 102 0.53 3.76 -1.56
C TRP A 102 1.64 2.76 -1.91
N ALA A 103 2.75 2.79 -1.17
CA ALA A 103 3.83 1.83 -1.33
C ALA A 103 3.41 0.44 -0.82
N HIS A 104 2.67 0.35 0.29
CA HIS A 104 2.22 -0.90 0.89
C HIS A 104 1.45 -1.77 -0.12
N ARG A 105 0.52 -1.19 -0.90
CA ARG A 105 -0.24 -1.98 -1.89
C ARG A 105 0.65 -2.58 -2.99
N THR A 106 1.79 -1.96 -3.32
CA THR A 106 2.73 -2.53 -4.29
C THR A 106 3.53 -3.69 -3.71
N VAL A 107 3.89 -3.63 -2.42
CA VAL A 107 4.51 -4.74 -1.68
C VAL A 107 3.54 -5.92 -1.58
N MET A 108 2.26 -5.67 -1.28
CA MET A 108 1.23 -6.70 -1.26
C MET A 108 1.09 -7.37 -2.63
N ALA A 109 0.97 -6.58 -3.70
CA ALA A 109 0.85 -7.11 -5.06
C ALA A 109 2.06 -7.97 -5.45
N ARG A 110 3.28 -7.49 -5.13
CA ARG A 110 4.52 -8.26 -5.34
C ARG A 110 4.45 -9.64 -4.68
N THR A 111 3.99 -9.69 -3.43
CA THR A 111 3.91 -10.93 -2.66
C THR A 111 2.81 -11.87 -3.18
N LEU A 112 1.61 -11.34 -3.42
CA LEU A 112 0.47 -12.12 -3.91
C LEU A 112 0.70 -12.71 -5.30
N LEU A 113 1.46 -12.02 -6.15
CA LEU A 113 1.83 -12.48 -7.49
C LEU A 113 3.07 -13.39 -7.51
N GLY A 114 3.66 -13.70 -6.35
CA GLY A 114 4.84 -14.57 -6.27
C GLY A 114 6.14 -13.94 -6.74
N LEU A 115 6.23 -12.59 -6.78
CA LEU A 115 7.38 -11.87 -7.32
C LEU A 115 8.51 -11.62 -6.31
N ASN A 116 8.50 -12.27 -5.14
CA ASN A 116 9.48 -12.00 -4.08
C ASN A 116 10.93 -12.25 -4.49
N GLU A 117 11.17 -13.27 -5.32
CA GLU A 117 12.50 -13.60 -5.84
C GLU A 117 12.82 -12.90 -7.18
N HIS A 118 11.84 -12.20 -7.77
CA HIS A 118 11.96 -11.58 -9.08
C HIS A 118 12.07 -10.06 -9.06
N VAL A 119 11.58 -9.42 -7.99
CA VAL A 119 11.64 -7.97 -7.75
C VAL A 119 12.20 -7.74 -6.36
N SER A 120 13.39 -7.18 -6.25
CA SER A 120 13.98 -6.83 -4.95
C SER A 120 13.34 -5.57 -4.36
N VAL A 121 13.50 -5.37 -3.04
CA VAL A 121 12.87 -4.24 -2.33
C VAL A 121 13.87 -3.61 -1.35
N ASP A 122 13.98 -2.30 -1.35
CA ASP A 122 14.60 -1.54 -0.28
C ASP A 122 13.59 -0.58 0.38
N VAL A 123 13.77 -0.38 1.66
CA VAL A 123 12.81 0.32 2.52
C VAL A 123 13.47 1.56 3.09
N VAL A 124 12.94 2.73 2.78
CA VAL A 124 13.34 3.99 3.42
C VAL A 124 12.78 4.06 4.85
N ASP A 125 13.33 4.96 5.67
CA ASP A 125 12.85 5.21 7.03
C ASP A 125 11.32 5.45 7.03
N TRP A 126 10.67 5.04 8.10
CA TRP A 126 9.23 5.28 8.29
C TRP A 126 8.91 6.75 8.54
N ARG A 127 9.89 7.54 8.95
CA ARG A 127 9.77 8.96 9.22
C ARG A 127 10.51 9.78 8.14
N MET A 128 9.77 10.71 7.54
CA MET A 128 10.35 11.69 6.62
C MET A 128 11.25 12.68 7.39
N ASN A 129 12.28 13.14 6.74
CA ASN A 129 13.11 14.25 7.22
C ASN A 129 12.31 15.56 7.28
N ALA A 130 12.84 16.57 7.97
CA ALA A 130 12.19 17.87 8.11
C ALA A 130 11.95 18.59 6.77
N ASP A 131 12.78 18.33 5.78
CA ASP A 131 12.66 18.85 4.40
C ASP A 131 11.66 18.08 3.52
N GLY A 132 11.09 16.98 4.05
CA GLY A 132 10.17 16.11 3.34
C GLY A 132 10.82 14.99 2.54
N SER A 133 12.14 14.84 2.61
CA SER A 133 12.88 13.75 1.97
C SER A 133 12.80 12.44 2.78
N TRP A 134 13.15 11.34 2.13
CA TRP A 134 13.20 10.00 2.72
C TRP A 134 14.63 9.48 2.78
N SER A 135 15.09 9.08 3.97
CA SER A 135 16.44 8.51 4.15
C SER A 135 16.43 6.99 4.09
N PHE A 136 17.51 6.40 3.59
CA PHE A 136 17.85 5.00 3.82
C PHE A 136 18.61 4.90 5.13
N ASN A 137 17.99 4.28 6.15
CA ASN A 137 18.54 4.23 7.50
C ASN A 137 18.50 2.80 8.06
N PRO A 138 19.49 1.94 7.75
CA PRO A 138 19.48 0.55 8.19
C PRO A 138 19.60 0.37 9.72
N GLY A 139 19.83 1.45 10.47
CA GLY A 139 19.78 1.45 11.93
C GLY A 139 18.38 1.52 12.51
N GLU A 140 17.39 1.93 11.73
CA GLU A 140 15.98 1.98 12.15
C GLU A 140 15.26 0.66 11.85
N PRO A 141 14.39 0.19 12.75
CA PRO A 141 13.65 -1.05 12.55
C PRO A 141 12.83 -1.05 11.25
N GLY A 142 13.08 -2.02 10.38
CA GLY A 142 12.36 -2.21 9.12
C GLY A 142 12.86 -1.36 7.95
N ALA A 143 13.79 -0.42 8.17
CA ALA A 143 14.47 0.29 7.08
C ALA A 143 15.72 -0.47 6.61
N THR A 144 16.13 -0.20 5.36
CA THR A 144 17.32 -0.81 4.75
C THR A 144 18.30 0.26 4.27
N ALA A 145 19.50 -0.15 3.88
CA ALA A 145 20.32 0.65 2.97
C ALA A 145 19.76 0.56 1.54
N ASP A 146 20.12 1.51 0.67
CA ASP A 146 19.95 1.34 -0.78
C ASP A 146 21.02 0.37 -1.29
N ARG A 147 20.62 -0.86 -1.59
CA ARG A 147 21.52 -1.93 -2.05
C ARG A 147 21.79 -1.87 -3.55
N ILE A 148 21.05 -1.07 -4.29
CA ILE A 148 21.15 -0.96 -5.75
C ILE A 148 22.11 0.16 -6.15
N ASN A 149 21.90 1.36 -5.64
CA ASN A 149 22.65 2.56 -6.04
C ASN A 149 23.60 3.06 -4.94
N GLY A 150 23.45 2.61 -3.68
CA GLY A 150 24.26 3.03 -2.55
C GLY A 150 23.95 4.46 -2.08
N GLU A 151 22.77 4.97 -2.40
CA GLU A 151 22.39 6.33 -2.06
C GLU A 151 21.95 6.46 -0.59
N ARG A 152 22.07 7.65 -0.03
CA ARG A 152 21.69 7.92 1.37
C ARG A 152 20.22 8.30 1.53
N ASP A 153 19.62 8.83 0.48
CA ASP A 153 18.25 9.30 0.47
C ASP A 153 17.57 9.04 -0.89
N LEU A 154 16.27 9.02 -0.87
CA LEU A 154 15.47 8.75 -2.06
C LEU A 154 15.60 9.87 -3.10
N GLU A 155 15.83 11.11 -2.68
CA GLU A 155 16.06 12.23 -3.59
C GLU A 155 17.29 12.01 -4.48
N ALA A 156 18.34 11.37 -3.94
CA ALA A 156 19.52 11.00 -4.72
C ALA A 156 19.17 9.93 -5.78
N VAL A 157 18.28 8.98 -5.48
CA VAL A 157 17.78 8.01 -6.46
C VAL A 157 17.03 8.72 -7.58
N TYR A 158 16.16 9.69 -7.25
CA TYR A 158 15.45 10.50 -8.26
C TYR A 158 16.41 11.33 -9.12
N ARG A 159 17.41 12.00 -8.51
CA ARG A 159 18.44 12.75 -9.25
C ARG A 159 19.27 11.88 -10.18
N ARG A 160 19.45 10.60 -9.84
CA ARG A 160 20.15 9.65 -10.71
C ARG A 160 19.36 9.37 -11.98
N ALA A 161 18.03 9.28 -11.89
CA ALA A 161 17.14 9.12 -13.04
C ALA A 161 16.92 10.43 -13.79
N TYR A 162 16.85 11.56 -13.07
CA TYR A 162 16.62 12.90 -13.62
C TYR A 162 17.46 13.94 -12.87
N PRO A 163 18.63 14.34 -13.43
CA PRO A 163 19.61 15.18 -12.71
C PRO A 163 19.07 16.50 -12.19
N ASN A 164 18.11 17.14 -12.88
CA ASN A 164 17.53 18.41 -12.48
C ASN A 164 16.34 18.28 -11.49
N TRP A 165 16.07 17.09 -10.97
CA TRP A 165 14.90 16.79 -10.15
C TRP A 165 14.64 17.82 -9.04
N THR A 166 15.64 18.09 -8.20
CA THR A 166 15.53 19.02 -7.08
C THR A 166 15.48 20.50 -7.50
N GLU A 167 16.14 20.84 -8.60
CA GLU A 167 16.17 22.22 -9.12
C GLU A 167 14.79 22.67 -9.62
N GLU A 168 13.98 21.74 -10.12
CA GLU A 168 12.61 21.98 -10.58
C GLU A 168 11.58 21.93 -9.42
N GLY A 169 12.04 21.72 -8.19
CA GLY A 169 11.18 21.73 -6.99
C GLY A 169 10.28 20.50 -6.89
N HIS A 170 10.72 19.37 -7.44
CA HIS A 170 10.08 18.08 -7.28
C HIS A 170 10.42 17.46 -5.92
N VAL A 171 9.62 16.50 -5.48
CA VAL A 171 9.81 15.76 -4.23
C VAL A 171 9.77 14.28 -4.51
N GLY A 172 10.76 13.54 -4.02
CA GLY A 172 10.80 12.10 -4.11
C GLY A 172 9.68 11.45 -3.31
N THR A 173 8.90 10.61 -3.97
CA THR A 173 7.77 9.88 -3.36
C THR A 173 7.99 8.38 -3.44
N VAL A 174 7.33 7.62 -2.57
CA VAL A 174 7.27 6.16 -2.64
C VAL A 174 5.85 5.71 -2.95
N PRO A 175 5.69 4.57 -3.69
CA PRO A 175 6.72 3.66 -4.20
C PRO A 175 7.48 4.22 -5.40
N VAL A 176 8.65 3.65 -5.67
CA VAL A 176 9.40 3.84 -6.92
C VAL A 176 9.75 2.47 -7.48
N LEU A 177 9.44 2.24 -8.75
CA LEU A 177 9.90 1.09 -9.50
C LEU A 177 11.11 1.48 -10.34
N TRP A 178 12.26 0.90 -9.99
CA TRP A 178 13.56 1.15 -10.60
C TRP A 178 13.93 0.03 -11.57
N ASP A 179 14.50 0.38 -12.71
CA ASP A 179 15.13 -0.58 -13.63
C ASP A 179 16.64 -0.63 -13.40
N CYS A 180 17.13 -1.74 -12.84
CA CYS A 180 18.54 -1.95 -12.57
C CYS A 180 19.40 -2.07 -13.86
N LYS A 181 18.77 -2.42 -14.99
CA LYS A 181 19.46 -2.60 -16.28
C LYS A 181 19.81 -1.28 -16.95
N THR A 182 18.87 -0.35 -16.94
CA THR A 182 19.06 0.99 -17.55
C THR A 182 19.44 2.06 -16.55
N GLY A 183 19.35 1.78 -15.22
CA GLY A 183 19.71 2.71 -14.18
C GLY A 183 18.78 3.91 -14.09
N THR A 184 17.47 3.69 -14.21
CA THR A 184 16.47 4.76 -14.18
C THR A 184 15.17 4.34 -13.49
N ILE A 185 14.32 5.31 -13.17
CA ILE A 185 12.96 5.08 -12.67
C ILE A 185 12.06 4.70 -13.84
N VAL A 186 11.35 3.57 -13.70
CA VAL A 186 10.29 3.16 -14.63
C VAL A 186 9.01 3.92 -14.30
N ASN A 187 8.60 3.87 -13.01
CA ASN A 187 7.29 4.39 -12.62
C ASN A 187 7.25 4.69 -11.10
N ASN A 188 6.50 5.72 -10.72
CA ASN A 188 6.24 6.04 -9.32
C ASN A 188 4.73 6.19 -8.99
N GLU A 189 3.85 5.65 -9.86
CA GLU A 189 2.42 5.56 -9.61
C GLU A 189 2.04 4.14 -9.19
N SER A 190 1.69 3.98 -7.92
CA SER A 190 1.45 2.68 -7.33
C SER A 190 0.37 1.83 -8.01
N ARG A 191 -0.69 2.45 -8.58
CA ARG A 191 -1.72 1.76 -9.36
C ARG A 191 -1.13 1.10 -10.61
N GLU A 192 -0.26 1.81 -11.30
CA GLU A 192 0.39 1.31 -12.52
C GLU A 192 1.44 0.25 -12.21
N ILE A 193 2.20 0.44 -11.12
CA ILE A 193 3.18 -0.56 -10.65
C ILE A 193 2.49 -1.90 -10.38
N ILE A 194 1.30 -1.91 -9.74
CA ILE A 194 0.53 -3.14 -9.53
C ILE A 194 0.14 -3.80 -10.86
N ARG A 195 -0.23 -3.00 -11.87
CA ARG A 195 -0.54 -3.52 -13.23
C ARG A 195 0.68 -4.13 -13.90
N MET A 196 1.82 -3.44 -13.80
CA MET A 196 3.09 -3.95 -14.33
C MET A 196 3.54 -5.24 -13.65
N PHE A 197 3.26 -5.39 -12.35
CA PHE A 197 3.53 -6.64 -11.64
C PHE A 197 2.67 -7.81 -12.14
N ASN A 198 1.42 -7.58 -12.54
CA ASN A 198 0.62 -8.60 -13.23
C ASN A 198 1.27 -9.02 -14.56
N THR A 199 1.71 -8.06 -15.37
CA THR A 199 2.39 -8.32 -16.64
C THR A 199 3.68 -9.10 -16.42
N LEU A 200 4.49 -8.70 -15.45
CA LEU A 200 5.74 -9.38 -15.11
C LEU A 200 5.48 -10.81 -14.62
N ALA A 201 4.53 -11.00 -13.71
CA ALA A 201 4.20 -12.32 -13.17
C ALA A 201 3.70 -13.28 -14.28
N ALA A 202 2.83 -12.80 -15.16
CA ALA A 202 2.34 -13.58 -16.30
C ALA A 202 3.48 -13.99 -17.25
N ALA A 203 4.40 -13.06 -17.57
CA ALA A 203 5.56 -13.36 -18.40
C ALA A 203 6.53 -14.37 -17.76
N LEU A 204 6.57 -14.43 -16.43
CA LEU A 204 7.33 -15.43 -15.67
C LEU A 204 6.57 -16.74 -15.43
N GLY A 205 5.41 -16.92 -16.05
CA GLY A 205 4.63 -18.16 -16.00
C GLY A 205 3.66 -18.27 -14.84
N SER A 206 3.41 -17.20 -14.08
CA SER A 206 2.38 -17.18 -13.03
C SER A 206 0.98 -17.25 -13.64
N THR A 207 0.11 -18.06 -13.05
CA THR A 207 -1.33 -18.11 -13.37
C THR A 207 -2.17 -17.21 -12.46
N THR A 208 -1.55 -16.66 -11.42
CA THR A 208 -2.21 -15.72 -10.49
C THR A 208 -2.31 -14.34 -11.13
N THR A 209 -3.49 -13.74 -11.07
CA THR A 209 -3.71 -12.36 -11.49
C THR A 209 -4.51 -11.59 -10.44
N LEU A 210 -4.12 -10.35 -10.19
CA LEU A 210 -4.88 -9.39 -9.36
C LEU A 210 -5.83 -8.54 -10.21
N CYS A 211 -5.84 -8.75 -11.52
CA CYS A 211 -6.62 -7.96 -12.45
C CYS A 211 -7.12 -8.83 -13.61
N PRO A 212 -8.13 -9.67 -13.37
CA PRO A 212 -8.72 -10.49 -14.42
C PRO A 212 -9.21 -9.61 -15.58
N PRO A 213 -8.93 -9.96 -16.83
CA PRO A 213 -9.28 -9.14 -18.01
C PRO A 213 -10.77 -8.84 -18.13
N ASP A 214 -11.63 -9.80 -17.76
CA ASP A 214 -13.08 -9.68 -17.76
C ASP A 214 -13.63 -8.73 -16.70
N LEU A 215 -12.88 -8.46 -15.63
CA LEU A 215 -13.26 -7.54 -14.56
C LEU A 215 -12.54 -6.18 -14.64
N LEU A 216 -11.68 -5.98 -15.63
CA LEU A 216 -10.79 -4.81 -15.70
C LEU A 216 -11.56 -3.49 -15.68
N THR A 217 -12.63 -3.39 -16.44
CA THR A 217 -13.47 -2.17 -16.52
C THR A 217 -14.11 -1.86 -15.16
N ASP A 218 -14.65 -2.85 -14.49
CA ASP A 218 -15.33 -2.67 -13.19
C ASP A 218 -14.30 -2.36 -12.09
N VAL A 219 -13.13 -3.00 -12.12
CA VAL A 219 -12.02 -2.69 -11.22
C VAL A 219 -11.57 -1.25 -11.40
N ASP A 220 -11.40 -0.78 -12.64
CA ASP A 220 -11.00 0.60 -12.91
C ASP A 220 -12.04 1.62 -12.49
N ALA A 221 -13.33 1.31 -12.69
CA ALA A 221 -14.44 2.14 -12.21
C ALA A 221 -14.44 2.25 -10.68
N MET A 222 -14.30 1.13 -9.97
CA MET A 222 -14.24 1.08 -8.51
C MET A 222 -13.03 1.85 -7.95
N ILE A 223 -11.84 1.64 -8.52
CA ILE A 223 -10.64 2.37 -8.13
C ILE A 223 -10.82 3.88 -8.33
N THR A 224 -11.39 4.29 -9.47
CA THR A 224 -11.62 5.71 -9.78
C THR A 224 -12.64 6.33 -8.82
N ALA A 225 -13.73 5.63 -8.51
CA ALA A 225 -14.73 6.09 -7.56
C ALA A 225 -14.18 6.28 -6.13
N ASN A 226 -13.20 5.46 -5.74
CA ASN A 226 -12.60 5.53 -4.40
C ASN A 226 -11.41 6.49 -4.32
N TYR A 227 -10.85 6.92 -5.44
CA TYR A 227 -9.58 7.64 -5.46
C TYR A 227 -9.62 8.97 -4.70
N GLU A 228 -10.60 9.81 -4.97
CA GLU A 228 -10.68 11.16 -4.38
C GLU A 228 -11.25 11.17 -2.96
N THR A 229 -12.19 10.27 -2.67
CA THR A 229 -12.93 10.27 -1.40
C THR A 229 -12.30 9.38 -0.34
N VAL A 230 -11.73 8.24 -0.72
CA VAL A 230 -11.07 7.30 0.21
C VAL A 230 -9.56 7.47 0.15
N ASN A 231 -8.93 7.18 -1.00
CA ASN A 231 -7.48 7.12 -1.08
C ASN A 231 -6.82 8.50 -0.83
N ASN A 232 -7.31 9.55 -1.46
CA ASN A 232 -6.88 10.92 -1.18
C ASN A 232 -7.62 11.54 0.00
N GLY A 233 -8.83 11.07 0.34
CA GLY A 233 -9.66 11.59 1.40
C GLY A 233 -8.99 11.57 2.77
N VAL A 234 -8.28 10.50 3.10
CA VAL A 234 -7.50 10.40 4.35
C VAL A 234 -6.40 11.46 4.43
N TYR A 235 -5.74 11.77 3.31
CA TYR A 235 -4.74 12.83 3.23
C TYR A 235 -5.38 14.22 3.28
N LYS A 236 -6.49 14.44 2.57
CA LYS A 236 -7.26 15.68 2.62
C LYS A 236 -7.74 15.98 4.03
N SER A 237 -8.19 14.95 4.77
CA SER A 237 -8.58 15.08 6.17
C SER A 237 -7.37 15.35 7.09
N GLY A 238 -6.34 14.50 7.00
CA GLY A 238 -5.18 14.55 7.88
C GLY A 238 -4.31 15.80 7.71
N PHE A 239 -4.25 16.36 6.50
CA PHE A 239 -3.43 17.53 6.17
C PHE A 239 -4.25 18.81 5.98
N ALA A 240 -5.55 18.81 6.29
CA ALA A 240 -6.37 20.04 6.21
C ALA A 240 -5.79 21.18 7.04
N ARG A 241 -5.77 22.38 6.48
CA ARG A 241 -5.28 23.61 7.13
C ARG A 241 -6.39 24.54 7.60
N SER A 242 -7.65 24.13 7.42
CA SER A 242 -8.83 24.83 7.95
C SER A 242 -9.87 23.82 8.40
N GLN A 243 -10.71 24.22 9.38
CA GLN A 243 -11.80 23.37 9.85
C GLN A 243 -12.77 23.04 8.72
N ALA A 244 -13.11 24.00 7.87
CA ALA A 244 -14.02 23.78 6.74
C ALA A 244 -13.49 22.74 5.74
N ALA A 245 -12.17 22.78 5.43
CA ALA A 245 -11.53 21.78 4.56
C ALA A 245 -11.53 20.38 5.21
N TYR A 246 -11.29 20.30 6.52
CA TYR A 246 -11.37 19.07 7.29
C TYR A 246 -12.78 18.48 7.27
N ASP A 247 -13.78 19.28 7.63
CA ASP A 247 -15.17 18.84 7.72
C ASP A 247 -15.69 18.33 6.36
N THR A 248 -15.34 19.01 5.28
CA THR A 248 -15.66 18.60 3.91
C THR A 248 -15.00 17.25 3.57
N ALA A 249 -13.71 17.11 3.83
CA ALA A 249 -12.96 15.92 3.47
C ALA A 249 -13.40 14.70 4.29
N VAL A 250 -13.55 14.83 5.62
CA VAL A 250 -13.92 13.73 6.49
C VAL A 250 -15.37 13.26 6.24
N SER A 251 -16.28 14.21 5.98
CA SER A 251 -17.67 13.85 5.64
C SER A 251 -17.77 13.06 4.34
N ALA A 252 -17.03 13.48 3.30
CA ALA A 252 -16.99 12.77 2.02
C ALA A 252 -16.35 11.37 2.16
N LEU A 253 -15.28 11.26 2.98
CA LEU A 253 -14.60 9.99 3.26
C LEU A 253 -15.55 9.00 3.92
N PHE A 254 -16.19 9.37 5.03
CA PHE A 254 -17.08 8.46 5.76
C PHE A 254 -18.34 8.13 4.98
N HIS A 255 -18.92 9.09 4.24
CA HIS A 255 -20.04 8.80 3.34
C HIS A 255 -19.67 7.70 2.32
N ARG A 256 -18.47 7.80 1.71
CA ARG A 256 -18.01 6.77 0.77
C ARG A 256 -17.74 5.43 1.45
N LEU A 257 -17.23 5.41 2.67
CA LEU A 257 -17.03 4.18 3.43
C LEU A 257 -18.38 3.50 3.74
N ASP A 258 -19.41 4.27 4.10
CA ASP A 258 -20.77 3.73 4.33
C ASP A 258 -21.38 3.14 3.03
N GLU A 259 -21.14 3.79 1.87
CA GLU A 259 -21.54 3.22 0.58
C GLU A 259 -20.82 1.90 0.29
N LEU A 260 -19.51 1.81 0.60
CA LEU A 260 -18.73 0.59 0.39
C LEU A 260 -19.15 -0.53 1.35
N GLU A 261 -19.51 -0.21 2.59
CA GLU A 261 -20.04 -1.17 3.56
C GLU A 261 -21.36 -1.77 3.04
N ASN A 262 -22.29 -0.93 2.58
CA ASN A 262 -23.54 -1.39 1.97
C ASN A 262 -23.30 -2.21 0.69
N HIS A 263 -22.31 -1.80 -0.11
CA HIS A 263 -21.93 -2.53 -1.32
C HIS A 263 -21.39 -3.93 -1.04
N LEU A 264 -20.69 -4.10 0.08
CA LEU A 264 -20.09 -5.38 0.51
C LEU A 264 -21.10 -6.30 1.19
N GLU A 265 -22.34 -5.86 1.47
CA GLU A 265 -23.37 -6.72 2.05
C GLU A 265 -23.62 -7.95 1.16
N GLY A 266 -23.31 -9.14 1.69
CA GLY A 266 -23.40 -10.40 0.97
C GLY A 266 -22.35 -10.62 -0.13
N ARG A 267 -21.30 -9.79 -0.20
CA ARG A 267 -20.20 -9.90 -1.16
C ARG A 267 -18.86 -10.11 -0.45
N ALA A 268 -17.99 -10.91 -1.04
CA ALA A 268 -16.63 -11.09 -0.54
C ALA A 268 -15.65 -10.01 -1.09
N TRP A 269 -15.99 -9.38 -2.21
CA TRP A 269 -15.12 -8.47 -2.95
C TRP A 269 -15.89 -7.23 -3.41
N LEU A 270 -15.15 -6.12 -3.56
CA LEU A 270 -15.71 -4.89 -4.13
C LEU A 270 -16.09 -5.04 -5.62
N VAL A 271 -15.42 -5.94 -6.34
CA VAL A 271 -15.67 -6.22 -7.76
C VAL A 271 -15.66 -7.72 -7.99
N GLY A 272 -16.55 -8.19 -8.86
CA GLY A 272 -16.72 -9.61 -9.17
C GLY A 272 -17.79 -10.29 -8.30
N ALA A 273 -18.27 -11.43 -8.78
CA ALA A 273 -19.35 -12.22 -8.15
C ALA A 273 -18.78 -13.34 -7.24
N GLY A 274 -17.55 -13.26 -6.79
CA GLY A 274 -16.92 -14.30 -6.01
C GLY A 274 -17.59 -14.50 -4.66
N GLN A 275 -18.30 -15.63 -4.51
CA GLN A 275 -18.44 -16.23 -3.19
C GLN A 275 -17.05 -16.67 -2.79
N GLY A 276 -16.49 -16.08 -1.69
CA GLY A 276 -15.19 -16.48 -1.20
C GLY A 276 -15.16 -17.99 -0.97
N THR A 277 -14.23 -18.65 -1.64
CA THR A 277 -13.84 -20.04 -1.35
C THR A 277 -12.70 -20.00 -0.36
#